data_c35cb481a0a1462dd1ab03c362dd6ecf
#
_entry.id   c35cb481a0a1462dd1ab03c362dd6ecf
#
_cell.length_a   1.000
_cell.length_b   1.000
_cell.length_c   1.000
_cell.angle_alpha   90.00
_cell.angle_beta   90.00
_cell.angle_gamma   90.00
#
_symmetry.space_group_name_H-M   'P 1'
#
loop_
_entity.id
_entity.type
_entity.pdbx_description
1 polymer ?
#
loop_
_entity_poly.entity_id
_entity_poly.type
_entity_poly.pdbx_seq_one_letter_code
_entity_poly.pdbx_strand_id
1 'polypeptide(L)'
;MADKTGRADYNAAFPTRQPAMSTHAIPAPILQALDRADASWRPILEDGLAAVARANPGYLPALAVDDYLPTEHRMFAAFAQPLERVRFVLVGEGPYPRAASATGFCFMDGAVGELWSDSGLSTAVNRATSLRNFLKMLLVASGKLQPGATGAAAMAPVARAAIHDGAIRTLAQLQHNLTRQGFLLLNAALVFRKHVAPAIDARAWQPFLHTVLAALARQPAPPTLVLWGKLAEQLQKLPETAAFAQAVAEHPYNLSFIEHQGMQQLFGPMDLLRE
;
A
#
# COMPACT_ATOMS: atom_id res chain seq x y z
N MET A 1 -56.87 -59.13 21.69
CA MET A 1 -57.91 -58.23 21.19
C MET A 1 -57.50 -56.79 21.49
N ALA A 2 -57.61 -55.96 20.49
CA ALA A 2 -57.46 -54.52 20.44
C ALA A 2 -56.05 -53.97 20.20
N ASP A 3 -55.86 -53.68 18.97
CA ASP A 3 -54.97 -52.79 18.27
C ASP A 3 -55.08 -51.36 18.80
N LYS A 4 -53.96 -50.62 18.99
CA LYS A 4 -53.90 -49.18 19.04
C LYS A 4 -52.64 -48.67 18.40
N THR A 5 -52.71 -48.43 17.11
CA THR A 5 -51.79 -47.59 16.32
C THR A 5 -51.84 -46.17 16.84
N GLY A 6 -50.74 -45.68 17.43
CA GLY A 6 -50.49 -44.30 17.76
C GLY A 6 -49.48 -43.73 16.78
N ARG A 7 -49.94 -43.04 15.71
CA ARG A 7 -49.12 -42.19 14.85
C ARG A 7 -48.77 -40.91 15.65
N ALA A 8 -47.50 -40.72 15.89
CA ALA A 8 -46.98 -39.44 16.37
C ALA A 8 -46.71 -38.53 15.15
N ASP A 9 -47.47 -37.45 15.04
CA ASP A 9 -47.26 -36.37 14.07
C ASP A 9 -46.01 -35.59 14.47
N TYR A 10 -44.90 -35.82 13.70
CA TYR A 10 -43.70 -34.99 13.77
C TYR A 10 -43.86 -33.80 12.80
N ASN A 11 -44.60 -32.77 13.21
CA ASN A 11 -44.58 -31.46 12.60
C ASN A 11 -43.54 -30.59 13.35
N ALA A 12 -42.26 -30.87 13.19
CA ALA A 12 -41.20 -29.98 13.65
C ALA A 12 -41.10 -28.83 12.66
N ALA A 13 -41.66 -27.69 13.02
CA ALA A 13 -41.45 -26.42 12.35
C ALA A 13 -39.95 -26.09 12.35
N PHE A 14 -39.35 -26.06 11.17
CA PHE A 14 -38.01 -25.54 10.99
C PHE A 14 -37.98 -24.08 11.46
N PRO A 15 -36.98 -23.67 12.28
CA PRO A 15 -36.88 -22.29 12.66
C PRO A 15 -36.63 -21.46 11.38
N THR A 16 -37.55 -20.54 11.14
CA THR A 16 -37.45 -19.50 10.12
C THR A 16 -36.11 -18.81 10.27
N ARG A 17 -35.27 -18.94 9.22
CA ARG A 17 -34.03 -18.21 9.06
C ARG A 17 -34.30 -16.74 9.32
N GLN A 18 -33.78 -16.22 10.44
CA GLN A 18 -33.85 -14.79 10.71
C GLN A 18 -33.29 -14.06 9.49
N PRO A 19 -33.91 -12.97 9.01
CA PRO A 19 -33.37 -12.18 7.94
C PRO A 19 -31.99 -11.69 8.35
N ALA A 20 -31.01 -11.89 7.45
CA ALA A 20 -29.64 -11.43 7.63
C ALA A 20 -29.67 -9.98 8.13
N MET A 21 -28.97 -9.74 9.25
CA MET A 21 -28.78 -8.40 9.81
C MET A 21 -28.39 -7.46 8.66
N SER A 22 -29.07 -6.33 8.60
CA SER A 22 -28.85 -5.23 7.65
C SER A 22 -27.35 -5.06 7.42
N THR A 23 -26.85 -5.53 6.26
CA THR A 23 -25.53 -5.20 5.77
C THR A 23 -25.56 -3.69 5.59
N HIS A 24 -24.82 -2.94 6.40
CA HIS A 24 -24.62 -1.52 6.19
C HIS A 24 -24.11 -1.36 4.76
N ALA A 25 -24.98 -0.86 3.88
CA ALA A 25 -24.66 -0.77 2.46
C ALA A 25 -23.45 0.14 2.27
N ILE A 26 -22.40 -0.37 1.64
CA ILE A 26 -21.23 0.43 1.27
C ILE A 26 -21.71 1.46 0.24
N PRO A 27 -21.44 2.77 0.43
CA PRO A 27 -21.91 3.81 -0.48
C PRO A 27 -21.41 3.62 -1.90
N ALA A 28 -22.26 3.92 -2.88
CA ALA A 28 -21.94 3.75 -4.31
C ALA A 28 -20.63 4.44 -4.76
N PRO A 29 -20.29 5.69 -4.32
CA PRO A 29 -19.01 6.31 -4.69
C PRO A 29 -17.78 5.52 -4.21
N ILE A 30 -17.88 4.87 -3.04
CA ILE A 30 -16.80 4.02 -2.50
C ILE A 30 -16.67 2.73 -3.33
N LEU A 31 -17.80 2.12 -3.71
CA LEU A 31 -17.81 0.93 -4.59
C LEU A 31 -17.26 1.25 -5.99
N GLN A 32 -17.59 2.42 -6.55
CA GLN A 32 -17.05 2.86 -7.84
C GLN A 32 -15.52 3.03 -7.82
N ALA A 33 -14.95 3.45 -6.69
CA ALA A 33 -13.51 3.55 -6.57
C ALA A 33 -12.79 2.19 -6.70
N LEU A 34 -13.48 1.06 -6.46
CA LEU A 34 -12.94 -0.29 -6.67
C LEU A 34 -12.64 -0.60 -8.15
N ASP A 35 -13.20 0.14 -9.10
CA ASP A 35 -12.94 -0.05 -10.53
C ASP A 35 -11.48 0.31 -10.92
N ARG A 36 -10.71 0.93 -10.00
CA ARG A 36 -9.27 1.15 -10.13
C ARG A 36 -8.42 -0.06 -9.76
N ALA A 37 -9.00 -1.04 -9.07
CA ALA A 37 -8.33 -2.27 -8.68
C ALA A 37 -8.48 -3.35 -9.75
N ASP A 38 -7.51 -4.25 -9.84
CA ASP A 38 -7.65 -5.47 -10.64
C ASP A 38 -8.77 -6.36 -10.07
N ALA A 39 -9.49 -7.05 -10.93
CA ALA A 39 -10.65 -7.85 -10.56
C ALA A 39 -10.35 -8.94 -9.52
N SER A 40 -9.13 -9.46 -9.48
CA SER A 40 -8.69 -10.46 -8.51
C SER A 40 -8.74 -9.99 -7.06
N TRP A 41 -8.71 -8.67 -6.83
CA TRP A 41 -8.83 -8.07 -5.51
C TRP A 41 -10.27 -7.87 -5.04
N ARG A 42 -11.22 -7.85 -5.94
CA ARG A 42 -12.60 -7.40 -5.67
C ARG A 42 -13.20 -8.02 -4.39
N PRO A 43 -13.15 -9.36 -4.19
CA PRO A 43 -13.72 -9.97 -3.00
C PRO A 43 -13.04 -9.50 -1.70
N ILE A 44 -11.70 -9.39 -1.73
CA ILE A 44 -10.90 -8.99 -0.56
C ILE A 44 -11.19 -7.54 -0.17
N LEU A 45 -11.29 -6.64 -1.17
CA LEU A 45 -11.56 -5.22 -0.94
C LEU A 45 -12.99 -5.00 -0.43
N GLU A 46 -13.96 -5.72 -0.95
CA GLU A 46 -15.35 -5.69 -0.46
C GLU A 46 -15.44 -6.21 0.98
N ASP A 47 -14.76 -7.31 1.32
CA ASP A 47 -14.68 -7.83 2.69
C ASP A 47 -14.01 -6.81 3.64
N GLY A 48 -12.94 -6.15 3.18
CA GLY A 48 -12.27 -5.09 3.92
C GLY A 48 -13.18 -3.88 4.19
N LEU A 49 -13.91 -3.42 3.17
CA LEU A 49 -14.91 -2.34 3.34
C LEU A 49 -16.04 -2.74 4.27
N ALA A 50 -16.52 -3.97 4.18
CA ALA A 50 -17.51 -4.51 5.11
C ALA A 50 -16.97 -4.57 6.54
N ALA A 51 -15.69 -4.88 6.74
CA ALA A 51 -15.04 -4.84 8.05
C ALA A 51 -14.98 -3.41 8.62
N VAL A 52 -14.66 -2.40 7.80
CA VAL A 52 -14.73 -0.98 8.20
C VAL A 52 -16.17 -0.60 8.59
N ALA A 53 -17.17 -0.96 7.77
CA ALA A 53 -18.58 -0.65 8.04
C ALA A 53 -19.07 -1.32 9.33
N ARG A 54 -18.65 -2.54 9.63
CA ARG A 54 -18.98 -3.22 10.90
C ARG A 54 -18.33 -2.54 12.11
N ALA A 55 -17.08 -2.13 11.99
CA ALA A 55 -16.35 -1.47 13.08
C ALA A 55 -16.86 -0.05 13.34
N ASN A 56 -17.24 0.68 12.30
CA ASN A 56 -17.80 2.03 12.38
C ASN A 56 -18.85 2.26 11.28
N PRO A 57 -20.13 1.97 11.55
CA PRO A 57 -21.21 2.06 10.55
C PRO A 57 -21.40 3.43 9.90
N GLY A 58 -21.03 4.50 10.59
CA GLY A 58 -21.15 5.87 10.10
C GLY A 58 -19.97 6.35 9.24
N TYR A 59 -18.84 5.65 9.26
CA TYR A 59 -17.62 6.15 8.67
C TYR A 59 -17.66 6.23 7.13
N LEU A 60 -17.98 5.11 6.45
CA LEU A 60 -18.04 5.09 4.99
C LEU A 60 -19.16 5.99 4.42
N PRO A 61 -20.36 6.06 5.00
CA PRO A 61 -21.38 7.04 4.60
C PRO A 61 -20.91 8.50 4.71
N ALA A 62 -20.25 8.84 5.83
CA ALA A 62 -19.70 10.19 6.01
C ALA A 62 -18.56 10.48 4.99
N LEU A 63 -17.67 9.52 4.77
CA LEU A 63 -16.57 9.64 3.80
C LEU A 63 -17.09 9.83 2.37
N ALA A 64 -18.18 9.17 1.99
CA ALA A 64 -18.71 9.22 0.63
C ALA A 64 -19.22 10.60 0.19
N VAL A 65 -19.50 11.49 1.15
CA VAL A 65 -19.98 12.86 0.92
C VAL A 65 -18.96 13.92 1.34
N ASP A 66 -17.74 13.49 1.71
CA ASP A 66 -16.68 14.34 2.22
C ASP A 66 -15.59 14.55 1.14
N ASP A 67 -14.81 15.63 1.30
CA ASP A 67 -13.62 15.87 0.51
C ASP A 67 -12.42 15.13 1.08
N TYR A 68 -11.86 14.20 0.30
CA TYR A 68 -10.70 13.44 0.69
C TYR A 68 -9.67 13.28 -0.45
N LEU A 69 -8.46 12.95 -0.08
CA LEU A 69 -7.38 12.56 -0.99
C LEU A 69 -7.10 11.05 -0.84
N PRO A 70 -6.69 10.37 -1.93
CA PRO A 70 -6.52 10.88 -3.30
C PRO A 70 -7.86 11.13 -4.01
N THR A 71 -7.89 12.14 -4.89
CA THR A 71 -9.02 12.45 -5.77
C THR A 71 -9.17 11.43 -6.91
N GLU A 72 -10.20 11.59 -7.78
CA GLU A 72 -10.37 10.83 -9.03
C GLU A 72 -10.50 9.30 -8.81
N HIS A 73 -11.18 8.91 -7.74
CA HIS A 73 -11.38 7.50 -7.38
C HIS A 73 -10.08 6.68 -7.21
N ARG A 74 -8.95 7.36 -6.90
CA ARG A 74 -7.64 6.70 -6.77
C ARG A 74 -7.39 6.01 -5.42
N MET A 75 -8.39 5.95 -4.54
CA MET A 75 -8.30 5.32 -3.21
C MET A 75 -7.72 3.89 -3.28
N PHE A 76 -8.11 3.12 -4.31
CA PHE A 76 -7.65 1.73 -4.50
C PHE A 76 -6.62 1.56 -5.63
N ALA A 77 -5.97 2.64 -6.07
CA ALA A 77 -5.01 2.58 -7.18
C ALA A 77 -3.84 1.62 -6.92
N ALA A 78 -3.41 1.45 -5.66
CA ALA A 78 -2.35 0.50 -5.31
C ALA A 78 -2.69 -0.95 -5.69
N PHE A 79 -3.96 -1.30 -5.79
CA PHE A 79 -4.46 -2.63 -6.14
C PHE A 79 -4.67 -2.84 -7.65
N ALA A 80 -4.13 -1.97 -8.50
CA ALA A 80 -4.30 -2.07 -9.97
C ALA A 80 -3.57 -3.27 -10.60
N GLN A 81 -2.60 -3.89 -9.91
CA GLN A 81 -1.95 -5.11 -10.37
C GLN A 81 -2.71 -6.36 -9.88
N PRO A 82 -2.67 -7.50 -10.63
CA PRO A 82 -3.25 -8.76 -10.18
C PRO A 82 -2.69 -9.24 -8.85
N LEU A 83 -3.55 -9.81 -8.00
CA LEU A 83 -3.20 -10.31 -6.67
C LEU A 83 -2.04 -11.33 -6.70
N GLU A 84 -2.05 -12.23 -7.67
CA GLU A 84 -1.04 -13.28 -7.82
C GLU A 84 0.36 -12.75 -8.22
N ARG A 85 0.45 -11.49 -8.65
CA ARG A 85 1.72 -10.83 -8.95
C ARG A 85 2.37 -10.19 -7.73
N VAL A 86 1.66 -10.08 -6.62
CA VAL A 86 2.21 -9.45 -5.41
C VAL A 86 3.28 -10.34 -4.78
N ARG A 87 4.50 -9.83 -4.72
CA ARG A 87 5.68 -10.45 -4.10
C ARG A 87 6.18 -9.67 -2.89
N PHE A 88 5.91 -8.38 -2.87
CA PHE A 88 6.34 -7.45 -1.82
C PHE A 88 5.19 -6.53 -1.46
N VAL A 89 5.08 -6.18 -0.19
CA VAL A 89 4.13 -5.16 0.28
C VAL A 89 4.92 -4.09 1.00
N LEU A 90 5.00 -2.91 0.43
CA LEU A 90 5.50 -1.73 1.11
C LEU A 90 4.31 -0.99 1.71
N VAL A 91 4.33 -0.78 3.02
CA VAL A 91 3.23 -0.11 3.73
C VAL A 91 3.67 1.29 4.17
N GLY A 92 2.91 2.30 3.73
CA GLY A 92 3.02 3.69 4.20
C GLY A 92 1.90 4.05 5.15
N GLU A 93 2.01 5.18 5.84
CA GLU A 93 1.01 5.62 6.82
C GLU A 93 -0.32 6.03 6.17
N GLY A 94 -0.26 6.83 5.11
CA GLY A 94 -1.43 7.34 4.40
C GLY A 94 -1.07 8.28 3.25
N PRO A 95 -2.07 8.81 2.52
CA PRO A 95 -1.85 9.69 1.39
C PRO A 95 -1.20 11.02 1.80
N TYR A 96 -0.41 11.59 0.88
CA TYR A 96 0.12 12.94 1.05
C TYR A 96 -1.01 13.98 1.17
N PRO A 97 -0.79 15.08 1.94
CA PRO A 97 -1.85 16.06 2.25
C PRO A 97 -2.09 17.09 1.13
N ARG A 98 -1.73 16.79 -0.11
CA ARG A 98 -1.91 17.64 -1.31
C ARG A 98 -2.42 16.81 -2.48
N ALA A 99 -3.38 17.31 -3.22
CA ALA A 99 -4.00 16.60 -4.34
C ALA A 99 -2.99 16.18 -5.42
N ALA A 100 -2.03 17.06 -5.76
CA ALA A 100 -0.97 16.74 -6.71
C ALA A 100 -0.01 15.63 -6.23
N SER A 101 0.13 15.46 -4.91
CA SER A 101 1.02 14.49 -4.28
C SER A 101 0.35 13.14 -4.01
N ALA A 102 -0.97 13.15 -3.73
CA ALA A 102 -1.73 11.96 -3.35
C ALA A 102 -2.10 11.12 -4.58
N THR A 103 -1.34 10.09 -4.86
CA THR A 103 -1.51 9.22 -6.05
C THR A 103 -2.38 7.98 -5.78
N GLY A 104 -2.63 7.63 -4.52
CA GLY A 104 -3.20 6.36 -4.10
C GLY A 104 -2.15 5.27 -3.83
N PHE A 105 -0.90 5.51 -4.19
CA PHE A 105 0.24 4.63 -3.88
C PHE A 105 1.04 5.22 -2.71
N CYS A 106 1.47 4.38 -1.78
CA CYS A 106 2.36 4.84 -0.71
C CYS A 106 3.72 5.25 -1.28
N PHE A 107 4.40 6.16 -0.61
CA PHE A 107 5.75 6.62 -0.95
C PHE A 107 5.89 7.37 -2.29
N MET A 108 4.91 7.29 -3.20
CA MET A 108 4.93 7.91 -4.53
C MET A 108 4.28 9.30 -4.49
N ASP A 109 5.08 10.36 -4.27
CA ASP A 109 4.61 11.76 -4.32
C ASP A 109 4.40 12.20 -5.77
N GLY A 110 3.15 12.30 -6.22
CA GLY A 110 2.82 12.70 -7.60
C GLY A 110 3.29 14.09 -8.02
N ALA A 111 3.66 14.96 -7.07
CA ALA A 111 4.25 16.26 -7.36
C ALA A 111 5.74 16.15 -7.74
N VAL A 112 6.36 14.99 -7.61
CA VAL A 112 7.70 14.71 -8.10
C VAL A 112 7.58 14.15 -9.53
N GLY A 113 7.97 14.92 -10.53
CA GLY A 113 8.04 14.47 -11.92
C GLY A 113 9.40 13.86 -12.22
N GLU A 114 10.33 14.70 -12.71
CA GLU A 114 11.67 14.29 -13.09
C GLU A 114 12.53 13.90 -11.88
N LEU A 115 13.31 12.83 -12.04
CA LEU A 115 14.23 12.36 -11.00
C LEU A 115 15.59 13.07 -11.06
N TRP A 116 16.01 13.48 -12.24
CA TRP A 116 17.36 13.97 -12.52
C TRP A 116 17.39 15.46 -12.89
N SER A 117 18.54 16.05 -12.68
CA SER A 117 18.98 17.33 -13.24
C SER A 117 20.44 17.19 -13.72
N ASP A 118 20.96 18.17 -14.45
CA ASP A 118 22.35 18.15 -14.96
C ASP A 118 23.38 18.00 -13.85
N SER A 119 23.08 18.44 -12.64
CA SER A 119 23.98 18.43 -11.48
C SER A 119 23.71 17.33 -10.44
N GLY A 120 22.71 16.46 -10.66
CA GLY A 120 22.36 15.42 -9.70
C GLY A 120 20.88 15.07 -9.71
N LEU A 121 20.31 14.81 -8.55
CA LEU A 121 18.86 14.62 -8.40
C LEU A 121 18.13 15.96 -8.58
N SER A 122 16.91 15.91 -9.12
CA SER A 122 16.08 17.09 -9.32
C SER A 122 15.79 17.84 -8.01
N THR A 123 15.41 19.11 -8.11
CA THR A 123 15.01 19.92 -6.97
C THR A 123 13.82 19.28 -6.22
N ALA A 124 12.86 18.70 -6.95
CA ALA A 124 11.69 18.05 -6.35
C ALA A 124 12.12 16.83 -5.53
N VAL A 125 12.98 15.97 -6.07
CA VAL A 125 13.54 14.84 -5.33
C VAL A 125 14.37 15.28 -4.12
N ASN A 126 15.19 16.32 -4.26
CA ASN A 126 16.01 16.81 -3.14
C ASN A 126 15.18 17.33 -1.98
N ARG A 127 13.98 17.88 -2.24
CA ARG A 127 13.01 18.27 -1.21
C ARG A 127 12.27 17.10 -0.58
N ALA A 128 12.08 15.99 -1.32
CA ALA A 128 11.47 14.76 -0.86
C ALA A 128 12.52 13.85 -0.20
N THR A 129 12.91 14.15 1.04
CA THR A 129 14.06 13.55 1.75
C THR A 129 14.05 12.01 1.68
N SER A 130 12.91 11.38 1.93
CA SER A 130 12.80 9.92 1.92
C SER A 130 13.03 9.34 0.52
N LEU A 131 12.45 9.94 -0.51
CA LEU A 131 12.68 9.53 -1.91
C LEU A 131 14.14 9.75 -2.32
N ARG A 132 14.70 10.89 -1.95
CA ARG A 132 16.14 11.20 -2.22
C ARG A 132 17.05 10.12 -1.63
N ASN A 133 16.84 9.75 -0.37
CA ASN A 133 17.69 8.77 0.30
C ASN A 133 17.46 7.36 -0.27
N PHE A 134 16.22 7.01 -0.65
CA PHE A 134 15.92 5.76 -1.33
C PHE A 134 16.62 5.67 -2.69
N LEU A 135 16.58 6.72 -3.52
CA LEU A 135 17.29 6.75 -4.79
C LEU A 135 18.82 6.63 -4.60
N LYS A 136 19.37 7.31 -3.59
CA LYS A 136 20.80 7.18 -3.27
C LYS A 136 21.14 5.76 -2.82
N MET A 137 20.30 5.11 -2.02
CA MET A 137 20.48 3.70 -1.63
C MET A 137 20.50 2.80 -2.87
N LEU A 138 19.59 2.97 -3.83
CA LEU A 138 19.59 2.22 -5.09
C LEU A 138 20.89 2.43 -5.90
N LEU A 139 21.41 3.66 -5.93
CA LEU A 139 22.66 3.98 -6.61
C LEU A 139 23.88 3.36 -5.93
N VAL A 140 23.88 3.30 -4.60
CA VAL A 140 24.92 2.59 -3.83
C VAL A 140 24.82 1.08 -4.09
N ALA A 141 23.62 0.52 -4.01
CA ALA A 141 23.37 -0.91 -4.24
C ALA A 141 23.77 -1.37 -5.66
N SER A 142 23.63 -0.49 -6.67
CA SER A 142 24.04 -0.75 -8.05
C SER A 142 25.51 -0.39 -8.35
N GLY A 143 26.29 0.02 -7.33
CA GLY A 143 27.71 0.40 -7.49
C GLY A 143 27.94 1.72 -8.22
N LYS A 144 26.90 2.50 -8.50
CA LYS A 144 27.00 3.82 -9.17
C LYS A 144 27.42 4.93 -8.22
N LEU A 145 27.25 4.74 -6.92
CA LEU A 145 27.77 5.59 -5.85
C LEU A 145 28.54 4.75 -4.84
N GLN A 146 29.58 5.33 -4.26
CA GLN A 146 30.28 4.72 -3.15
C GLN A 146 29.56 5.01 -1.82
N PRO A 147 29.51 4.05 -0.87
CA PRO A 147 29.09 4.31 0.49
C PRO A 147 29.85 5.52 1.07
N GLY A 148 29.15 6.39 1.83
CA GLY A 148 29.73 7.60 2.40
C GLY A 148 29.96 8.76 1.40
N ALA A 149 30.00 8.49 0.09
CA ALA A 149 30.24 9.50 -0.96
C ALA A 149 28.99 9.74 -1.81
N THR A 150 27.89 10.20 -1.19
CA THR A 150 26.60 10.44 -1.85
C THR A 150 26.24 11.93 -1.97
N GLY A 151 27.23 12.82 -1.86
CA GLY A 151 27.07 14.27 -1.98
C GLY A 151 26.93 14.75 -3.42
N ALA A 152 26.76 16.06 -3.61
CA ALA A 152 26.51 16.68 -4.92
C ALA A 152 27.63 16.39 -5.94
N ALA A 153 28.91 16.42 -5.52
CA ALA A 153 30.05 16.16 -6.39
C ALA A 153 30.04 14.72 -6.97
N ALA A 154 29.61 13.72 -6.14
CA ALA A 154 29.50 12.33 -6.57
C ALA A 154 28.23 12.11 -7.42
N MET A 155 27.16 12.84 -7.16
CA MET A 155 25.90 12.72 -7.88
C MET A 155 25.94 13.28 -9.30
N ALA A 156 26.70 14.35 -9.55
CA ALA A 156 26.73 15.02 -10.85
C ALA A 156 27.13 14.10 -12.02
N PRO A 157 28.21 13.31 -11.96
CA PRO A 157 28.54 12.37 -13.04
C PRO A 157 27.51 11.27 -13.20
N VAL A 158 26.89 10.77 -12.10
CA VAL A 158 25.85 9.74 -12.15
C VAL A 158 24.61 10.27 -12.85
N ALA A 159 24.18 11.49 -12.57
CA ALA A 159 23.02 12.09 -13.22
C ALA A 159 23.23 12.31 -14.71
N ARG A 160 24.42 12.81 -15.12
CA ARG A 160 24.75 12.94 -16.55
C ARG A 160 24.74 11.60 -17.27
N ALA A 161 25.29 10.55 -16.67
CA ALA A 161 25.21 9.20 -17.22
C ALA A 161 23.78 8.71 -17.32
N ALA A 162 22.96 8.88 -16.26
CA ALA A 162 21.57 8.45 -16.23
C ALA A 162 20.73 9.06 -17.37
N ILE A 163 21.00 10.31 -17.77
CA ILE A 163 20.30 10.99 -18.86
C ILE A 163 20.59 10.33 -20.22
N HIS A 164 21.73 9.64 -20.40
CA HIS A 164 22.17 9.07 -21.67
C HIS A 164 22.08 7.53 -21.72
N ASP A 165 22.05 6.83 -20.59
CA ASP A 165 22.31 5.39 -20.50
C ASP A 165 21.03 4.55 -20.25
N GLY A 166 19.85 5.00 -20.67
CA GLY A 166 18.59 4.24 -20.50
C GLY A 166 18.15 4.10 -19.04
N ALA A 167 18.49 5.07 -18.20
CA ALA A 167 17.90 5.17 -16.87
C ALA A 167 16.51 5.80 -16.95
N ILE A 168 15.62 5.36 -16.06
CA ILE A 168 14.30 5.99 -15.89
C ILE A 168 14.47 7.48 -15.58
N ARG A 169 13.53 8.29 -16.06
CA ARG A 169 13.57 9.74 -15.90
C ARG A 169 12.62 10.27 -14.85
N THR A 170 11.49 9.57 -14.62
CA THR A 170 10.38 10.07 -13.81
C THR A 170 10.06 9.17 -12.63
N LEU A 171 9.42 9.74 -11.61
CA LEU A 171 8.90 8.96 -10.49
C LEU A 171 7.82 7.96 -10.93
N ALA A 172 7.05 8.29 -11.96
CA ALA A 172 6.05 7.38 -12.53
C ALA A 172 6.70 6.10 -13.09
N GLN A 173 7.86 6.23 -13.76
CA GLN A 173 8.62 5.07 -14.22
C GLN A 173 9.17 4.24 -13.06
N LEU A 174 9.64 4.87 -11.97
CA LEU A 174 10.07 4.16 -10.76
C LEU A 174 8.90 3.39 -10.14
N GLN A 175 7.71 4.01 -10.02
CA GLN A 175 6.51 3.34 -9.56
C GLN A 175 6.15 2.15 -10.45
N HIS A 176 6.20 2.32 -11.76
CA HIS A 176 5.97 1.25 -12.72
C HIS A 176 6.95 0.08 -12.52
N ASN A 177 8.25 0.36 -12.37
CA ASN A 177 9.26 -0.67 -12.13
C ASN A 177 9.04 -1.40 -10.80
N LEU A 178 8.70 -0.70 -9.72
CA LEU A 178 8.32 -1.33 -8.45
C LEU A 178 7.11 -2.25 -8.63
N THR A 179 6.06 -1.78 -9.32
CA THR A 179 4.87 -2.60 -9.61
C THR A 179 5.22 -3.83 -10.45
N ARG A 180 6.08 -3.69 -11.48
CA ARG A 180 6.58 -4.82 -12.28
C ARG A 180 7.35 -5.85 -11.45
N GLN A 181 8.07 -5.43 -10.42
CA GLN A 181 8.75 -6.31 -9.47
C GLN A 181 7.79 -6.94 -8.45
N GLY A 182 6.49 -6.62 -8.52
CA GLY A 182 5.46 -7.19 -7.67
C GLY A 182 5.24 -6.43 -6.36
N PHE A 183 5.60 -5.14 -6.27
CA PHE A 183 5.30 -4.32 -5.09
C PHE A 183 3.85 -3.88 -5.06
N LEU A 184 3.15 -4.23 -4.00
CA LEU A 184 1.93 -3.56 -3.56
C LEU A 184 2.34 -2.34 -2.70
N LEU A 185 2.15 -1.13 -3.24
CA LEU A 185 2.51 0.13 -2.57
C LEU A 185 1.31 0.64 -1.77
N LEU A 186 1.07 0.02 -0.62
CA LEU A 186 -0.16 0.16 0.17
C LEU A 186 -0.05 1.26 1.23
N ASN A 187 -1.05 2.11 1.35
CA ASN A 187 -1.23 2.98 2.51
C ASN A 187 -2.05 2.29 3.59
N ALA A 188 -1.65 2.37 4.85
CA ALA A 188 -2.39 1.84 6.00
C ALA A 188 -3.75 2.55 6.19
N ALA A 189 -3.80 3.87 5.97
CA ALA A 189 -5.02 4.63 5.78
C ALA A 189 -5.17 4.99 4.31
N LEU A 190 -6.30 4.65 3.68
CA LEU A 190 -6.48 4.87 2.23
C LEU A 190 -6.85 6.30 1.87
N VAL A 191 -7.21 7.12 2.85
CA VAL A 191 -7.63 8.51 2.64
C VAL A 191 -6.92 9.49 3.58
N PHE A 192 -6.82 10.74 3.14
CA PHE A 192 -6.47 11.89 3.96
C PHE A 192 -7.55 12.95 3.82
N ARG A 193 -8.04 13.49 4.95
CA ARG A 193 -9.00 14.59 5.02
C ARG A 193 -8.38 15.77 5.77
N LYS A 194 -8.32 16.92 5.11
CA LYS A 194 -7.62 18.11 5.64
C LYS A 194 -8.15 18.60 7.00
N HIS A 195 -9.45 18.42 7.23
CA HIS A 195 -10.17 18.90 8.43
C HIS A 195 -10.30 17.82 9.52
N VAL A 196 -9.73 16.62 9.29
CA VAL A 196 -9.78 15.50 10.23
C VAL A 196 -8.36 15.15 10.68
N ALA A 197 -8.18 14.87 11.98
CA ALA A 197 -6.88 14.41 12.47
C ALA A 197 -6.52 13.05 11.82
N PRO A 198 -5.32 12.88 11.24
CA PRO A 198 -4.93 11.67 10.51
C PRO A 198 -5.12 10.37 11.29
N ALA A 199 -4.98 10.40 12.62
CA ALA A 199 -5.18 9.25 13.50
C ALA A 199 -6.64 8.72 13.47
N ILE A 200 -7.62 9.55 13.14
CA ILE A 200 -9.03 9.14 13.03
C ILE A 200 -9.20 8.23 11.81
N ASP A 201 -8.71 8.68 10.65
CA ASP A 201 -8.75 7.88 9.43
C ASP A 201 -7.88 6.63 9.55
N ALA A 202 -6.67 6.74 10.11
CA ALA A 202 -5.80 5.59 10.36
C ALA A 202 -6.51 4.51 11.18
N ARG A 203 -7.21 4.88 12.26
CA ARG A 203 -7.99 3.93 13.07
C ARG A 203 -9.17 3.34 12.31
N ALA A 204 -9.88 4.15 11.52
CA ALA A 204 -11.04 3.69 10.76
C ALA A 204 -10.66 2.66 9.68
N TRP A 205 -9.47 2.79 9.06
CA TRP A 205 -8.97 1.88 8.03
C TRP A 205 -8.25 0.63 8.56
N GLN A 206 -7.98 0.53 9.87
CA GLN A 206 -7.34 -0.67 10.44
C GLN A 206 -8.04 -1.99 10.08
N PRO A 207 -9.39 -2.12 10.18
CA PRO A 207 -10.07 -3.37 9.81
C PRO A 207 -9.88 -3.75 8.34
N PHE A 208 -9.79 -2.77 7.45
CA PHE A 208 -9.48 -2.99 6.03
C PHE A 208 -8.05 -3.52 5.86
N LEU A 209 -7.06 -2.86 6.46
CA LEU A 209 -5.67 -3.29 6.39
C LEU A 209 -5.49 -4.73 6.91
N HIS A 210 -6.09 -5.05 8.05
CA HIS A 210 -6.08 -6.42 8.62
C HIS A 210 -6.67 -7.44 7.65
N THR A 211 -7.80 -7.12 7.00
CA THR A 211 -8.44 -8.00 6.00
C THR A 211 -7.52 -8.25 4.81
N VAL A 212 -6.88 -7.20 4.28
CA VAL A 212 -5.94 -7.31 3.15
C VAL A 212 -4.71 -8.14 3.54
N LEU A 213 -4.11 -7.86 4.69
CA LEU A 213 -2.95 -8.62 5.17
C LEU A 213 -3.31 -10.10 5.43
N ALA A 214 -4.45 -10.37 6.06
CA ALA A 214 -4.93 -11.73 6.28
C ALA A 214 -5.18 -12.50 4.97
N ALA A 215 -5.67 -11.83 3.92
CA ALA A 215 -5.84 -12.43 2.61
C ALA A 215 -4.50 -12.75 1.93
N LEU A 216 -3.53 -11.82 2.02
CA LEU A 216 -2.18 -12.02 1.50
C LEU A 216 -1.43 -13.14 2.26
N ALA A 217 -1.60 -13.23 3.57
CA ALA A 217 -1.00 -14.30 4.39
C ALA A 217 -1.49 -15.71 4.01
N ARG A 218 -2.70 -15.82 3.44
CA ARG A 218 -3.28 -17.10 2.97
C ARG A 218 -2.87 -17.47 1.55
N GLN A 219 -2.11 -16.63 0.84
CA GLN A 219 -1.60 -17.00 -0.49
C GLN A 219 -0.63 -18.20 -0.37
N PRO A 220 -0.54 -19.06 -1.40
CA PRO A 220 0.41 -20.20 -1.41
C PRO A 220 1.86 -19.76 -1.17
N ALA A 221 2.22 -18.55 -1.61
CA ALA A 221 3.50 -17.90 -1.35
C ALA A 221 3.21 -16.49 -0.83
N PRO A 222 3.10 -16.28 0.50
CA PRO A 222 2.90 -14.96 1.07
C PRO A 222 4.02 -14.00 0.64
N PRO A 223 3.69 -12.74 0.30
CA PRO A 223 4.69 -11.77 -0.11
C PRO A 223 5.61 -11.37 1.07
N THR A 224 6.76 -10.77 0.77
CA THR A 224 7.60 -10.15 1.80
C THR A 224 7.03 -8.78 2.20
N LEU A 225 6.85 -8.54 3.49
CA LEU A 225 6.52 -7.20 4.00
C LEU A 225 7.80 -6.35 4.08
N VAL A 226 7.77 -5.20 3.44
CA VAL A 226 8.82 -4.18 3.52
C VAL A 226 8.34 -3.09 4.47
N LEU A 227 8.96 -2.99 5.64
CA LEU A 227 8.48 -2.21 6.76
C LEU A 227 9.53 -1.17 7.17
N TRP A 228 9.14 0.11 7.16
CA TRP A 228 10.05 1.23 7.44
C TRP A 228 9.60 2.05 8.65
N GLY A 229 10.57 2.37 9.52
CA GLY A 229 10.39 3.30 10.63
C GLY A 229 9.36 2.84 11.68
N LYS A 230 8.67 3.78 12.30
CA LYS A 230 7.74 3.51 13.41
C LYS A 230 6.52 2.65 13.01
N LEU A 231 6.09 2.75 11.74
CA LEU A 231 5.00 1.91 11.23
C LEU A 231 5.37 0.43 11.27
N ALA A 232 6.65 0.09 11.05
CA ALA A 232 7.15 -1.27 11.18
C ALA A 232 6.83 -1.86 12.57
N GLU A 233 7.13 -1.11 13.64
CA GLU A 233 6.90 -1.55 15.02
C GLU A 233 5.41 -1.81 15.33
N GLN A 234 4.51 -1.07 14.67
CA GLN A 234 3.08 -1.25 14.84
C GLN A 234 2.57 -2.48 14.07
N LEU A 235 3.00 -2.62 12.82
CA LEU A 235 2.58 -3.73 11.96
C LEU A 235 3.14 -5.07 12.44
N GLN A 236 4.36 -5.12 12.98
CA GLN A 236 4.96 -6.33 13.54
C GLN A 236 4.17 -6.90 14.74
N LYS A 237 3.34 -6.09 15.39
CA LYS A 237 2.48 -6.54 16.51
C LYS A 237 1.18 -7.19 16.03
N LEU A 238 0.86 -7.09 14.74
CA LEU A 238 -0.35 -7.68 14.19
C LEU A 238 -0.16 -9.19 14.00
N PRO A 239 -1.08 -10.05 14.48
CA PRO A 239 -0.96 -11.50 14.32
C PRO A 239 -0.83 -11.92 12.85
N GLU A 240 -1.50 -11.22 11.94
CA GLU A 240 -1.50 -11.51 10.50
C GLU A 240 -0.09 -11.41 9.90
N THR A 241 0.77 -10.56 10.47
CA THR A 241 2.12 -10.35 9.92
C THR A 241 3.12 -11.45 10.26
N ALA A 242 2.79 -12.35 11.17
CA ALA A 242 3.66 -13.48 11.55
C ALA A 242 3.89 -14.48 10.41
N ALA A 243 2.97 -14.53 9.43
CA ALA A 243 3.07 -15.44 8.28
C ALA A 243 4.00 -14.93 7.17
N PHE A 244 4.45 -13.68 7.25
CA PHE A 244 5.24 -13.04 6.19
C PHE A 244 6.74 -13.07 6.52
N ALA A 245 7.57 -13.27 5.50
CA ALA A 245 8.94 -12.79 5.55
C ALA A 245 8.93 -11.25 5.68
N GLN A 246 9.86 -10.68 6.46
CA GLN A 246 9.88 -9.25 6.74
C GLN A 246 11.26 -8.66 6.42
N ALA A 247 11.28 -7.58 5.65
CA ALA A 247 12.44 -6.75 5.41
C ALA A 247 12.24 -5.41 6.14
N VAL A 248 12.91 -5.26 7.28
CA VAL A 248 12.72 -4.13 8.20
C VAL A 248 13.91 -3.19 8.15
N ALA A 249 13.64 -1.89 8.11
CA ALA A 249 14.66 -0.84 8.20
C ALA A 249 14.11 0.40 8.93
N GLU A 250 15.02 1.28 9.32
CA GLU A 250 14.64 2.65 9.66
C GLU A 250 13.96 3.33 8.47
N HIS A 251 13.21 4.40 8.76
CA HIS A 251 12.54 5.15 7.70
C HIS A 251 13.57 5.81 6.76
N PRO A 252 13.37 5.82 5.42
CA PRO A 252 14.28 6.46 4.46
C PRO A 252 14.53 7.96 4.69
N TYR A 253 13.77 8.58 5.58
CA TYR A 253 14.08 9.94 6.06
C TYR A 253 15.48 10.04 6.69
N ASN A 254 15.96 8.96 7.32
CA ASN A 254 17.27 8.90 7.95
C ASN A 254 18.37 8.68 6.89
N LEU A 255 19.52 9.35 7.05
CA LEU A 255 20.64 9.21 6.13
C LEU A 255 21.26 7.80 6.18
N SER A 256 21.23 7.13 7.32
CA SER A 256 21.71 5.76 7.51
C SER A 256 21.01 4.75 6.59
N PHE A 257 19.78 5.03 6.16
CA PHE A 257 19.05 4.19 5.21
C PHE A 257 19.80 3.99 3.89
N ILE A 258 20.61 4.97 3.46
CA ILE A 258 21.39 4.88 2.21
C ILE A 258 22.37 3.70 2.27
N GLU A 259 22.90 3.38 3.45
CA GLU A 259 23.88 2.33 3.66
C GLU A 259 23.28 1.06 4.31
N HIS A 260 21.96 1.00 4.45
CA HIS A 260 21.30 -0.14 5.07
C HIS A 260 21.45 -1.40 4.21
N GLN A 261 22.28 -2.33 4.66
CA GLN A 261 22.67 -3.53 3.89
C GLN A 261 21.46 -4.39 3.46
N GLY A 262 20.50 -4.63 4.36
CA GLY A 262 19.30 -5.42 4.04
C GLY A 262 18.47 -4.79 2.92
N MET A 263 18.35 -3.45 2.88
CA MET A 263 17.64 -2.76 1.80
C MET A 263 18.44 -2.80 0.49
N GLN A 264 19.74 -2.65 0.54
CA GLN A 264 20.61 -2.81 -0.65
C GLN A 264 20.53 -4.24 -1.21
N GLN A 265 20.54 -5.26 -0.37
CA GLN A 265 20.37 -6.66 -0.78
C GLN A 265 19.00 -6.93 -1.39
N LEU A 266 17.92 -6.33 -0.83
CA LEU A 266 16.57 -6.49 -1.35
C LEU A 266 16.39 -5.80 -2.71
N PHE A 267 16.74 -4.52 -2.79
CA PHE A 267 16.42 -3.67 -3.94
C PHE A 267 17.51 -3.69 -5.04
N GLY A 268 18.77 -3.96 -4.69
CA GLY A 268 19.89 -3.91 -5.64
C GLY A 268 19.70 -4.81 -6.87
N PRO A 269 19.29 -6.08 -6.72
CA PRO A 269 19.06 -6.98 -7.86
C PRO A 269 17.90 -6.59 -8.77
N MET A 270 17.00 -5.68 -8.33
CA MET A 270 15.78 -5.32 -9.06
C MET A 270 16.02 -4.33 -10.21
N ASP A 271 17.17 -3.68 -10.25
CA ASP A 271 17.54 -2.65 -11.24
C ASP A 271 16.46 -1.59 -11.52
N LEU A 272 15.85 -1.09 -10.43
CA LEU A 272 14.68 -0.21 -10.47
C LEU A 272 14.91 1.12 -11.20
N LEU A 273 16.15 1.52 -11.41
CA LEU A 273 16.51 2.78 -12.10
C LEU A 273 16.77 2.61 -13.61
N ARG A 274 16.46 1.44 -14.19
CA ARG A 274 16.57 1.17 -15.64
C ARG A 274 15.21 1.10 -16.29
N GLU A 275 15.13 1.45 -17.61
CA GLU A 275 13.93 1.29 -18.44
C GLU A 275 13.58 -0.18 -18.72
#